data_4fb0f1db9ccd8ecf56c8c32f544fca5b
#
_entry.id   4fb0f1db9ccd8ecf56c8c32f544fca5b
#
_cell.length_a   1.000
_cell.length_b   1.000
_cell.length_c   1.000
_cell.angle_alpha   90.00
_cell.angle_beta   90.00
_cell.angle_gamma   90.00
#
_symmetry.space_group_name_H-M   'P 1'
#
loop_
_entity.id
_entity.type
_entity.pdbx_description
1 polymer ?
#
loop_
_entity_poly.entity_id
_entity_poly.type
_entity_poly.pdbx_seq_one_letter_code
_entity_poly.pdbx_strand_id
1 'polypeptide(L)'
;MILYRNRKAVSLESDKLRLTVLAEGGHIAELFHKQTGVNPLWTPPWPSIEPSTYDPAKHPEYGRNVESKLLAGIMGHNLCLDIFGGPSKEEAAAGLGVHGEAAVAPYEIAAAGQSLTARATFPEAQLYFERKIEFLTPELLRIEETVENLRATDRPIGWTQHVTLGDPFVETGVTEFRAPATKSKVFEGDFAGGKGYMEIGAEFDWPFVPRAGGGTVDMRRFVDLPVSGAFTTHLMDPSREQAYFLAWSPKSKVLIGYVWKRADFPWLGIWEENHCRTAPPWNGQAVTRGMEFGVSPMPETRRAMIERGSLFGVPAFRWIPARSKVRVVYCAFVTVADSIPDSAAWDGGAGLTLT
;
A
#
# COMPACT_ATOMS: atom_id res chain seq x y z
N MET A 1 1.83 -5.86 -24.31
CA MET A 1 1.37 -6.59 -23.13
C MET A 1 2.23 -7.83 -22.96
N ILE A 2 2.66 -8.14 -21.74
CA ILE A 2 3.49 -9.30 -21.37
C ILE A 2 2.75 -10.17 -20.35
N LEU A 3 3.31 -11.34 -20.02
CA LEU A 3 2.88 -12.11 -18.86
C LEU A 3 3.90 -11.95 -17.72
N TYR A 4 3.43 -11.52 -16.56
CA TYR A 4 4.19 -11.47 -15.33
C TYR A 4 3.51 -12.33 -14.28
N ARG A 5 4.18 -13.40 -13.83
CA ARG A 5 3.60 -14.36 -12.87
C ARG A 5 2.20 -14.87 -13.26
N ASN A 6 2.04 -15.23 -14.53
CA ASN A 6 0.78 -15.67 -15.17
C ASN A 6 -0.31 -14.59 -15.27
N ARG A 7 0.00 -13.31 -14.98
CA ARG A 7 -0.91 -12.17 -15.06
C ARG A 7 -0.57 -11.31 -16.28
N LYS A 8 -1.59 -10.79 -16.95
CA LYS A 8 -1.38 -9.77 -18.00
C LYS A 8 -0.79 -8.51 -17.39
N ALA A 9 0.25 -7.99 -18.02
CA ALA A 9 0.97 -6.82 -17.51
C ALA A 9 1.54 -5.95 -18.62
N VAL A 10 1.91 -4.74 -18.28
CA VAL A 10 2.73 -3.82 -19.09
C VAL A 10 3.96 -3.44 -18.30
N SER A 11 5.13 -3.48 -18.94
CA SER A 11 6.39 -3.04 -18.31
C SER A 11 6.98 -1.85 -19.03
N LEU A 12 7.61 -0.98 -18.24
CA LEU A 12 8.53 0.06 -18.69
C LEU A 12 9.90 -0.20 -18.10
N GLU A 13 10.95 0.18 -18.81
CA GLU A 13 12.32 0.02 -18.35
C GLU A 13 13.11 1.31 -18.50
N SER A 14 13.90 1.62 -17.49
CA SER A 14 15.04 2.52 -17.55
C SER A 14 16.34 1.72 -17.59
N ASP A 15 17.49 2.38 -17.59
CA ASP A 15 18.79 1.69 -17.51
C ASP A 15 18.95 0.92 -16.19
N LYS A 16 18.31 1.37 -15.10
CA LYS A 16 18.46 0.79 -13.76
C LYS A 16 17.25 0.03 -13.22
N LEU A 17 16.05 0.42 -13.61
CA LEU A 17 14.82 -0.18 -13.08
C LEU A 17 13.97 -0.81 -14.18
N ARG A 18 13.19 -1.81 -13.77
CA ARG A 18 12.00 -2.28 -14.50
C ARG A 18 10.77 -2.08 -13.63
N LEU A 19 9.82 -1.33 -14.15
CA LEU A 19 8.46 -1.16 -13.62
C LEU A 19 7.53 -2.15 -14.32
N THR A 20 6.71 -2.89 -13.56
CA THR A 20 5.67 -3.76 -14.13
C THR A 20 4.33 -3.47 -13.47
N VAL A 21 3.30 -3.19 -14.28
CA VAL A 21 1.93 -2.89 -13.85
C VAL A 21 0.98 -3.96 -14.37
N LEU A 22 0.17 -4.55 -13.48
CA LEU A 22 -0.81 -5.59 -13.82
C LEU A 22 -2.05 -5.00 -14.48
N ALA A 23 -2.61 -5.71 -15.46
CA ALA A 23 -3.80 -5.28 -16.19
C ALA A 23 -5.08 -5.33 -15.34
N GLU A 24 -5.21 -6.30 -14.44
CA GLU A 24 -6.27 -6.30 -13.44
C GLU A 24 -5.73 -5.88 -12.07
N GLY A 25 -6.47 -5.01 -11.38
CA GLY A 25 -6.07 -4.37 -10.13
C GLY A 25 -5.13 -3.18 -10.31
N GLY A 26 -4.52 -2.97 -11.47
CA GLY A 26 -3.60 -1.85 -11.72
C GLY A 26 -2.39 -1.83 -10.78
N HIS A 27 -2.04 -2.98 -10.18
CA HIS A 27 -0.95 -3.09 -9.19
C HIS A 27 0.40 -2.78 -9.82
N ILE A 28 1.22 -1.97 -9.15
CA ILE A 28 2.64 -1.92 -9.43
C ILE A 28 3.25 -3.17 -8.77
N ALA A 29 3.38 -4.23 -9.56
CA ALA A 29 3.85 -5.52 -9.07
C ALA A 29 5.38 -5.57 -8.89
N GLU A 30 6.08 -4.69 -9.61
CA GLU A 30 7.53 -4.71 -9.65
C GLU A 30 8.11 -3.32 -9.84
N LEU A 31 9.09 -3.01 -9.00
CA LEU A 31 10.09 -1.96 -9.14
C LEU A 31 11.47 -2.62 -9.02
N PHE A 32 11.80 -3.44 -10.02
CA PHE A 32 12.97 -4.31 -9.98
C PHE A 32 14.25 -3.53 -10.26
N HIS A 33 15.19 -3.57 -9.31
CA HIS A 33 16.50 -2.98 -9.47
C HIS A 33 17.44 -3.93 -10.22
N LYS A 34 17.76 -3.61 -11.46
CA LYS A 34 18.44 -4.50 -12.42
C LYS A 34 19.82 -4.95 -11.95
N GLN A 35 20.60 -4.05 -11.35
CA GLN A 35 21.97 -4.36 -10.92
C GLN A 35 22.00 -5.31 -9.72
N THR A 36 21.09 -5.16 -8.75
CA THR A 36 21.06 -6.03 -7.55
C THR A 36 20.20 -7.28 -7.74
N GLY A 37 19.34 -7.31 -8.77
CA GLY A 37 18.39 -8.39 -8.99
C GLY A 37 17.25 -8.45 -7.98
N VAL A 38 16.97 -7.36 -7.24
CA VAL A 38 15.97 -7.30 -6.17
C VAL A 38 14.75 -6.50 -6.60
N ASN A 39 13.57 -7.06 -6.37
CA ASN A 39 12.31 -6.34 -6.33
C ASN A 39 11.91 -6.15 -4.86
N PRO A 40 11.87 -4.90 -4.32
CA PRO A 40 11.45 -4.68 -2.94
C PRO A 40 9.97 -4.96 -2.69
N LEU A 41 9.15 -4.87 -3.76
CA LEU A 41 7.71 -5.05 -3.67
C LEU A 41 7.35 -6.53 -3.48
N TRP A 42 6.40 -6.77 -2.61
CA TRP A 42 5.97 -8.11 -2.24
C TRP A 42 5.35 -8.88 -3.42
N THR A 43 5.82 -10.10 -3.59
CA THR A 43 5.18 -11.12 -4.42
C THR A 43 4.65 -12.21 -3.48
N PRO A 44 3.32 -12.48 -3.48
CA PRO A 44 2.76 -13.55 -2.65
C PRO A 44 3.43 -14.90 -2.89
N PRO A 45 3.61 -15.74 -1.84
CA PRO A 45 4.20 -17.07 -2.00
C PRO A 45 3.27 -18.10 -2.68
N TRP A 46 2.04 -17.71 -2.98
CA TRP A 46 1.06 -18.55 -3.70
C TRP A 46 0.92 -18.14 -5.17
N PRO A 47 0.41 -19.03 -6.05
CA PRO A 47 0.14 -18.70 -7.46
C PRO A 47 -0.81 -17.51 -7.58
N SER A 48 -0.59 -16.66 -8.58
CA SER A 48 -1.49 -15.54 -8.87
C SER A 48 -2.34 -15.85 -10.10
N ILE A 49 -3.62 -15.43 -10.04
CA ILE A 49 -4.56 -15.49 -11.17
C ILE A 49 -5.19 -14.12 -11.39
N GLU A 50 -5.78 -13.92 -12.59
CA GLU A 50 -6.57 -12.69 -12.82
C GLU A 50 -7.78 -12.67 -11.90
N PRO A 51 -8.02 -11.59 -11.11
CA PRO A 51 -9.17 -11.47 -10.22
C PRO A 51 -10.53 -11.74 -10.90
N SER A 52 -10.66 -11.43 -12.19
CA SER A 52 -11.88 -11.72 -12.96
C SER A 52 -12.14 -13.20 -13.17
N THR A 53 -11.11 -14.05 -13.06
CA THR A 53 -11.23 -15.50 -13.22
C THR A 53 -11.48 -16.22 -11.90
N TYR A 54 -11.37 -15.52 -10.77
CA TYR A 54 -11.60 -16.13 -9.47
C TYR A 54 -13.06 -16.58 -9.30
N ASP A 55 -13.21 -17.85 -8.92
CA ASP A 55 -14.47 -18.51 -8.62
C ASP A 55 -14.27 -19.33 -7.33
N PRO A 56 -14.98 -19.05 -6.24
CA PRO A 56 -14.78 -19.72 -4.95
C PRO A 56 -15.03 -21.23 -5.00
N ALA A 57 -15.77 -21.72 -5.99
CA ALA A 57 -15.99 -23.15 -6.17
C ALA A 57 -14.82 -23.86 -6.87
N LYS A 58 -14.09 -23.13 -7.74
CA LYS A 58 -12.97 -23.67 -8.53
C LYS A 58 -11.61 -23.39 -7.90
N HIS A 59 -11.52 -22.34 -7.09
CA HIS A 59 -10.27 -21.82 -6.52
C HIS A 59 -10.31 -21.77 -5.00
N PRO A 60 -10.57 -22.91 -4.31
CA PRO A 60 -10.65 -22.96 -2.85
C PRO A 60 -9.32 -22.63 -2.15
N GLU A 61 -8.19 -22.70 -2.87
CA GLU A 61 -6.85 -22.39 -2.41
C GLU A 61 -6.67 -20.91 -2.02
N TYR A 62 -7.53 -19.99 -2.50
CA TYR A 62 -7.52 -18.58 -2.07
C TYR A 62 -8.49 -18.28 -0.91
N GLY A 63 -9.13 -19.31 -0.35
CA GLY A 63 -10.17 -19.15 0.67
C GLY A 63 -11.56 -18.94 0.07
N ARG A 64 -12.54 -18.65 0.94
CA ARG A 64 -13.96 -18.44 0.57
C ARG A 64 -14.59 -17.28 1.34
N ASN A 65 -13.80 -16.23 1.55
CA ASN A 65 -14.22 -15.03 2.27
C ASN A 65 -14.17 -13.80 1.36
N VAL A 66 -14.47 -12.62 1.89
CA VAL A 66 -14.50 -11.36 1.16
C VAL A 66 -13.14 -10.91 0.63
N GLU A 67 -12.03 -11.46 1.16
CA GLU A 67 -10.66 -11.14 0.72
C GLU A 67 -10.21 -12.01 -0.46
N SER A 68 -10.83 -13.17 -0.68
CA SER A 68 -10.29 -14.23 -1.54
C SER A 68 -10.06 -13.79 -2.98
N LYS A 69 -10.96 -12.97 -3.54
CA LYS A 69 -10.80 -12.41 -4.88
C LYS A 69 -9.58 -11.48 -4.98
N LEU A 70 -9.37 -10.67 -3.95
CA LEU A 70 -8.18 -9.82 -3.85
C LEU A 70 -6.92 -10.67 -3.70
N LEU A 71 -6.91 -11.63 -2.78
CA LEU A 71 -5.76 -12.48 -2.50
C LEU A 71 -5.35 -13.35 -3.69
N ALA A 72 -6.30 -13.69 -4.56
CA ALA A 72 -6.01 -14.41 -5.81
C ALA A 72 -5.11 -13.59 -6.77
N GLY A 73 -5.13 -12.27 -6.66
CA GLY A 73 -4.41 -11.39 -7.59
C GLY A 73 -3.52 -10.32 -6.95
N ILE A 74 -3.46 -10.20 -5.63
CA ILE A 74 -2.71 -9.13 -4.96
C ILE A 74 -1.20 -9.24 -5.23
N MET A 75 -0.54 -8.10 -5.47
CA MET A 75 0.93 -7.98 -5.54
C MET A 75 1.36 -6.55 -5.23
N GLY A 76 2.52 -6.41 -4.59
CA GLY A 76 3.29 -5.17 -4.50
C GLY A 76 2.50 -3.96 -4.02
N HIS A 77 2.47 -2.91 -4.83
CA HIS A 77 1.76 -1.68 -4.54
C HIS A 77 0.38 -1.72 -5.20
N ASN A 78 -0.66 -1.94 -4.42
CA ASN A 78 -2.05 -1.88 -4.86
C ASN A 78 -2.75 -0.62 -4.35
N LEU A 79 -3.95 -0.35 -4.87
CA LEU A 79 -4.76 0.82 -4.55
C LEU A 79 -6.01 0.40 -3.77
N CYS A 80 -6.18 0.96 -2.57
CA CYS A 80 -7.44 0.88 -1.83
C CYS A 80 -8.30 2.11 -2.18
N LEU A 81 -9.39 1.91 -2.91
CA LEU A 81 -10.30 2.97 -3.35
C LEU A 81 -11.69 2.35 -3.62
N ASP A 82 -12.75 2.78 -2.98
CA ASP A 82 -12.98 3.93 -2.11
C ASP A 82 -13.08 3.57 -0.61
N ILE A 83 -12.71 2.35 -0.25
CA ILE A 83 -12.57 1.90 1.14
C ILE A 83 -11.15 1.38 1.37
N PHE A 84 -10.63 1.62 2.58
CA PHE A 84 -9.31 1.14 2.95
C PHE A 84 -9.36 -0.28 3.53
N GLY A 85 -10.35 -0.58 4.35
CA GLY A 85 -10.51 -1.88 4.99
C GLY A 85 -11.43 -2.85 4.25
N GLY A 86 -12.06 -3.73 5.01
CA GLY A 86 -13.07 -4.64 4.50
C GLY A 86 -14.44 -3.97 4.35
N PRO A 87 -15.32 -4.52 3.49
CA PRO A 87 -16.69 -4.04 3.35
C PRO A 87 -17.53 -4.46 4.59
N SER A 88 -18.59 -3.70 4.86
CA SER A 88 -19.67 -4.18 5.75
C SER A 88 -20.40 -5.36 5.10
N LYS A 89 -21.31 -6.02 5.86
CA LYS A 89 -22.12 -7.11 5.30
C LYS A 89 -22.98 -6.63 4.13
N GLU A 90 -23.53 -5.43 4.22
CA GLU A 90 -24.36 -4.81 3.19
C GLU A 90 -23.54 -4.44 1.96
N GLU A 91 -22.35 -3.88 2.15
CA GLU A 91 -21.40 -3.55 1.07
C GLU A 91 -20.91 -4.84 0.39
N ALA A 92 -20.59 -5.89 1.13
CA ALA A 92 -20.21 -7.19 0.57
C ALA A 92 -21.36 -7.82 -0.23
N ALA A 93 -22.61 -7.72 0.25
CA ALA A 93 -23.80 -8.17 -0.49
C ALA A 93 -24.04 -7.37 -1.76
N ALA A 94 -23.59 -6.10 -1.83
CA ALA A 94 -23.62 -5.26 -3.02
C ALA A 94 -22.42 -5.51 -3.97
N GLY A 95 -21.55 -6.46 -3.66
CA GLY A 95 -20.42 -6.86 -4.52
C GLY A 95 -19.07 -6.19 -4.20
N LEU A 96 -19.00 -5.34 -3.16
CA LEU A 96 -17.74 -4.73 -2.75
C LEU A 96 -16.85 -5.73 -2.02
N GLY A 97 -15.57 -5.75 -2.39
CA GLY A 97 -14.52 -6.53 -1.72
C GLY A 97 -13.66 -5.69 -0.78
N VAL A 98 -12.71 -6.35 -0.14
CA VAL A 98 -11.65 -5.68 0.63
C VAL A 98 -10.86 -4.74 -0.29
N HIS A 99 -10.53 -3.55 0.21
CA HIS A 99 -9.85 -2.47 -0.52
C HIS A 99 -10.65 -1.84 -1.68
N GLY A 100 -11.96 -2.18 -1.79
CA GLY A 100 -12.83 -1.66 -2.85
C GLY A 100 -12.58 -2.29 -4.22
N GLU A 101 -13.15 -1.68 -5.28
CA GLU A 101 -13.06 -2.22 -6.63
C GLU A 101 -11.69 -2.04 -7.28
N ALA A 102 -10.96 -0.98 -6.91
CA ALA A 102 -9.71 -0.60 -7.57
C ALA A 102 -8.66 -1.72 -7.56
N ALA A 103 -8.58 -2.49 -6.49
CA ALA A 103 -7.60 -3.56 -6.34
C ALA A 103 -7.88 -4.82 -7.18
N VAL A 104 -9.05 -4.92 -7.82
CA VAL A 104 -9.47 -6.12 -8.58
C VAL A 104 -10.09 -5.82 -9.95
N ALA A 105 -10.35 -4.54 -10.26
CA ALA A 105 -10.95 -4.13 -11.52
C ALA A 105 -9.97 -4.27 -12.71
N PRO A 106 -10.46 -4.45 -13.93
CA PRO A 106 -9.64 -4.33 -15.13
C PRO A 106 -9.27 -2.87 -15.40
N TYR A 107 -8.02 -2.66 -15.82
CA TYR A 107 -7.49 -1.36 -16.23
C TYR A 107 -7.12 -1.36 -17.71
N GLU A 108 -7.42 -0.29 -18.39
CA GLU A 108 -6.85 0.04 -19.70
C GLU A 108 -5.47 0.64 -19.49
N ILE A 109 -4.43 -0.06 -19.95
CA ILE A 109 -3.04 0.37 -19.76
C ILE A 109 -2.41 0.66 -21.11
N ALA A 110 -1.89 1.87 -21.27
CA ALA A 110 -1.14 2.31 -22.43
C ALA A 110 0.26 2.78 -21.99
N ALA A 111 1.30 2.35 -22.72
CA ALA A 111 2.67 2.80 -22.53
C ALA A 111 3.14 3.59 -23.75
N ALA A 112 3.84 4.70 -23.53
CA ALA A 112 4.42 5.55 -24.57
C ALA A 112 5.73 6.17 -24.06
N GLY A 113 6.85 5.87 -24.73
CA GLY A 113 8.18 6.31 -24.32
C GLY A 113 8.50 5.83 -22.89
N GLN A 114 8.83 6.75 -22.02
CA GLN A 114 9.15 6.49 -20.59
C GLN A 114 7.95 6.66 -19.67
N SER A 115 6.72 6.62 -20.18
CA SER A 115 5.49 6.78 -19.40
C SER A 115 4.47 5.68 -19.65
N LEU A 116 3.66 5.42 -18.62
CA LEU A 116 2.55 4.49 -18.63
C LEU A 116 1.32 5.18 -18.04
N THR A 117 0.16 4.98 -18.66
CA THR A 117 -1.13 5.44 -18.13
C THR A 117 -2.05 4.25 -17.94
N ALA A 118 -2.62 4.11 -16.75
CA ALA A 118 -3.60 3.10 -16.38
C ALA A 118 -4.92 3.78 -16.02
N ARG A 119 -6.05 3.34 -16.60
CA ARG A 119 -7.39 3.91 -16.41
C ARG A 119 -8.38 2.82 -16.05
N ALA A 120 -9.30 3.13 -15.15
CA ALA A 120 -10.41 2.26 -14.80
C ALA A 120 -11.65 3.05 -14.39
N THR A 121 -12.83 2.45 -14.60
CA THR A 121 -14.09 2.92 -14.04
C THR A 121 -14.56 1.88 -13.02
N PHE A 122 -15.02 2.35 -11.86
CA PHE A 122 -15.50 1.53 -10.76
C PHE A 122 -17.01 1.73 -10.64
N PRO A 123 -17.83 0.82 -11.20
CA PRO A 123 -19.28 1.00 -11.31
C PRO A 123 -19.98 1.03 -9.94
N GLU A 124 -19.60 0.20 -8.97
CA GLU A 124 -20.21 0.18 -7.65
C GLU A 124 -19.83 1.44 -6.87
N ALA A 125 -18.55 1.81 -6.92
CA ALA A 125 -18.07 3.04 -6.33
C ALA A 125 -18.55 4.28 -7.10
N GLN A 126 -18.93 4.17 -8.37
CA GLN A 126 -19.20 5.28 -9.28
C GLN A 126 -18.05 6.31 -9.29
N LEU A 127 -16.84 5.79 -9.45
CA LEU A 127 -15.61 6.54 -9.58
C LEU A 127 -14.93 6.22 -10.90
N TYR A 128 -14.26 7.22 -11.47
CA TYR A 128 -13.26 7.02 -12.52
C TYR A 128 -11.88 7.28 -11.92
N PHE A 129 -10.90 6.49 -12.33
CA PHE A 129 -9.53 6.59 -11.88
C PHE A 129 -8.56 6.61 -13.05
N GLU A 130 -7.54 7.45 -12.96
CA GLU A 130 -6.40 7.47 -13.86
C GLU A 130 -5.11 7.57 -13.05
N ARG A 131 -4.13 6.70 -13.37
CA ARG A 131 -2.77 6.77 -12.85
C ARG A 131 -1.79 6.91 -14.01
N LYS A 132 -0.96 7.93 -13.98
CA LYS A 132 0.17 8.12 -14.89
C LYS A 132 1.46 7.89 -14.12
N ILE A 133 2.35 7.05 -14.66
CA ILE A 133 3.68 6.79 -14.13
C ILE A 133 4.71 7.18 -15.18
N GLU A 134 5.76 7.88 -14.79
CA GLU A 134 6.79 8.39 -15.69
C GLU A 134 8.17 8.28 -15.03
N PHE A 135 9.16 7.75 -15.74
CA PHE A 135 10.54 7.82 -15.30
C PHE A 135 11.08 9.24 -15.48
N LEU A 136 11.45 9.90 -14.38
CA LEU A 136 12.13 11.18 -14.37
C LEU A 136 13.65 11.02 -14.45
N THR A 137 14.16 9.98 -13.81
CA THR A 137 15.53 9.51 -13.90
C THR A 137 15.54 7.98 -13.98
N PRO A 138 16.69 7.32 -14.21
CA PRO A 138 16.74 5.86 -14.21
C PRO A 138 16.27 5.18 -12.92
N GLU A 139 16.20 5.90 -11.77
CA GLU A 139 15.83 5.36 -10.45
C GLU A 139 14.63 6.06 -9.82
N LEU A 140 14.11 7.14 -10.42
CA LEU A 140 13.01 7.94 -9.86
C LEU A 140 11.81 7.96 -10.81
N LEU A 141 10.65 7.64 -10.26
CA LEU A 141 9.37 7.69 -10.95
C LEU A 141 8.49 8.80 -10.35
N ARG A 142 7.84 9.56 -11.22
CA ARG A 142 6.72 10.41 -10.87
C ARG A 142 5.42 9.63 -11.08
N ILE A 143 4.55 9.67 -10.09
CA ILE A 143 3.23 9.05 -10.13
C ILE A 143 2.20 10.13 -9.91
N GLU A 144 1.26 10.22 -10.83
CA GLU A 144 0.13 11.15 -10.78
C GLU A 144 -1.15 10.36 -10.81
N GLU A 145 -2.05 10.66 -9.88
CA GLU A 145 -3.36 10.01 -9.81
C GLU A 145 -4.48 11.03 -9.84
N THR A 146 -5.53 10.69 -10.56
CA THR A 146 -6.77 11.45 -10.61
C THR A 146 -7.94 10.54 -10.26
N VAL A 147 -8.75 10.95 -9.29
CA VAL A 147 -10.03 10.32 -8.95
C VAL A 147 -11.16 11.29 -9.32
N GLU A 148 -12.13 10.82 -10.10
CA GLU A 148 -13.33 11.57 -10.45
C GLU A 148 -14.56 10.96 -9.79
N ASN A 149 -15.34 11.76 -9.09
CA ASN A 149 -16.64 11.39 -8.57
C ASN A 149 -17.69 11.49 -9.67
N LEU A 150 -18.22 10.36 -10.14
CA LEU A 150 -19.23 10.30 -11.18
C LEU A 150 -20.67 10.53 -10.67
N ARG A 151 -20.86 10.66 -9.34
CA ARG A 151 -22.15 10.92 -8.72
C ARG A 151 -22.55 12.39 -8.81
N ALA A 152 -23.85 12.62 -8.70
CA ALA A 152 -24.43 13.98 -8.57
C ALA A 152 -24.43 14.48 -7.11
N THR A 153 -23.77 13.76 -6.19
CA THR A 153 -23.66 14.09 -4.76
C THR A 153 -22.19 14.03 -4.33
N ASP A 154 -21.84 14.85 -3.34
CA ASP A 154 -20.54 14.78 -2.70
C ASP A 154 -20.33 13.40 -2.06
N ARG A 155 -19.07 12.95 -2.01
CA ARG A 155 -18.75 11.61 -1.53
C ARG A 155 -17.52 11.60 -0.63
N PRO A 156 -17.60 10.97 0.57
CA PRO A 156 -16.42 10.62 1.34
C PRO A 156 -15.78 9.36 0.76
N ILE A 157 -14.47 9.37 0.63
CA ILE A 157 -13.69 8.21 0.17
C ILE A 157 -12.51 7.91 1.09
N GLY A 158 -12.22 6.62 1.25
CA GLY A 158 -10.89 6.14 1.58
C GLY A 158 -10.04 6.09 0.30
N TRP A 159 -8.79 6.52 0.38
CA TRP A 159 -7.82 6.48 -0.72
C TRP A 159 -6.45 6.22 -0.15
N THR A 160 -5.97 5.01 -0.32
CA THR A 160 -4.71 4.55 0.29
C THR A 160 -3.86 3.84 -0.75
N GLN A 161 -2.60 4.22 -0.78
CA GLN A 161 -1.54 3.56 -1.54
C GLN A 161 -1.01 2.41 -0.69
N HIS A 162 -1.44 1.20 -0.94
CA HIS A 162 -1.06 0.02 -0.18
C HIS A 162 0.24 -0.57 -0.74
N VAL A 163 1.36 0.02 -0.32
CA VAL A 163 2.70 -0.42 -0.75
C VAL A 163 3.14 -1.56 0.15
N THR A 164 3.19 -2.76 -0.37
CA THR A 164 3.60 -3.95 0.36
C THR A 164 5.01 -4.38 -0.06
N LEU A 165 5.90 -4.45 0.92
CA LEU A 165 7.28 -4.89 0.77
C LEU A 165 7.42 -6.33 1.28
N GLY A 166 8.26 -7.15 0.64
CA GLY A 166 8.36 -8.56 1.00
C GLY A 166 9.72 -9.19 0.70
N ASP A 167 9.78 -10.49 0.91
CA ASP A 167 10.97 -11.31 0.61
C ASP A 167 11.39 -11.18 -0.87
N PRO A 168 12.70 -11.14 -1.21
CA PRO A 168 13.87 -11.22 -0.31
C PRO A 168 14.34 -9.88 0.28
N PHE A 169 13.60 -8.79 0.03
CA PHE A 169 13.97 -7.45 0.51
C PHE A 169 13.67 -7.26 2.01
N VAL A 170 12.52 -7.75 2.48
CA VAL A 170 12.10 -7.65 3.89
C VAL A 170 12.61 -8.85 4.69
N GLU A 171 13.28 -8.56 5.80
CA GLU A 171 13.76 -9.53 6.76
C GLU A 171 13.52 -9.03 8.19
N THR A 172 12.95 -9.88 9.04
CA THR A 172 12.69 -9.57 10.46
C THR A 172 13.99 -9.26 11.20
N GLY A 173 13.98 -8.25 12.06
CA GLY A 173 15.14 -7.78 12.82
C GLY A 173 16.22 -7.05 12.01
N VAL A 174 16.14 -7.06 10.67
CA VAL A 174 17.23 -6.59 9.78
C VAL A 174 16.82 -5.38 8.95
N THR A 175 15.72 -5.46 8.21
CA THR A 175 15.27 -4.37 7.32
C THR A 175 14.91 -3.13 8.13
N GLU A 176 15.42 -1.97 7.70
CA GLU A 176 15.22 -0.70 8.38
C GLU A 176 14.22 0.19 7.65
N PHE A 177 13.48 0.98 8.44
CA PHE A 177 12.42 1.87 7.95
C PHE A 177 12.56 3.27 8.57
N ARG A 178 12.20 4.30 7.82
CA ARG A 178 12.10 5.69 8.29
C ARG A 178 10.81 6.33 7.78
N ALA A 179 10.20 7.15 8.62
CA ALA A 179 9.09 8.01 8.27
C ALA A 179 9.05 9.22 9.21
N PRO A 180 8.66 10.41 8.75
CA PRO A 180 8.48 11.59 9.60
C PRO A 180 7.10 11.54 10.28
N ALA A 181 6.87 10.52 11.10
CA ALA A 181 5.62 10.32 11.81
C ALA A 181 5.68 10.91 13.23
N THR A 182 4.52 11.18 13.81
CA THR A 182 4.36 11.76 15.14
C THR A 182 3.43 10.92 15.99
N LYS A 183 2.18 11.35 16.20
CA LYS A 183 1.17 10.60 16.95
C LYS A 183 0.77 9.34 16.20
N SER A 184 0.61 8.26 16.92
CA SER A 184 0.39 6.94 16.36
C SER A 184 -0.63 6.17 17.19
N LYS A 185 -1.28 5.18 16.58
CA LYS A 185 -2.24 4.31 17.27
C LYS A 185 -2.15 2.89 16.75
N VAL A 186 -2.18 1.92 17.67
CA VAL A 186 -2.38 0.51 17.33
C VAL A 186 -3.84 0.28 16.95
N PHE A 187 -4.09 -0.55 15.94
CA PHE A 187 -5.46 -0.91 15.53
C PHE A 187 -6.26 -1.46 16.70
N GLU A 188 -7.55 -1.13 16.73
CA GLU A 188 -8.46 -1.42 17.84
C GLU A 188 -9.00 -2.87 17.83
N GLY A 189 -8.66 -3.65 16.80
CA GLY A 189 -9.03 -5.06 16.66
C GLY A 189 -7.81 -5.98 16.66
N ASP A 190 -8.08 -7.28 16.80
CA ASP A 190 -7.06 -8.31 16.68
C ASP A 190 -6.77 -8.59 15.19
N PHE A 191 -5.69 -8.04 14.69
CA PHE A 191 -5.24 -8.20 13.29
C PHE A 191 -4.48 -9.52 13.05
N ALA A 192 -4.02 -10.16 14.11
CA ALA A 192 -3.10 -11.29 14.05
C ALA A 192 -3.70 -12.61 14.58
N GLY A 193 -4.97 -12.65 14.92
CA GLY A 193 -5.62 -13.85 15.47
C GLY A 193 -4.97 -14.33 16.78
N GLY A 194 -4.72 -13.41 17.70
CA GLY A 194 -4.09 -13.69 18.99
C GLY A 194 -2.56 -13.77 18.97
N LYS A 195 -1.91 -13.53 17.81
CA LYS A 195 -0.44 -13.56 17.64
C LYS A 195 0.17 -12.16 17.60
N GLY A 196 -0.61 -11.13 17.90
CA GLY A 196 -0.13 -9.74 17.99
C GLY A 196 0.76 -9.54 19.21
N TYR A 197 1.74 -8.64 19.07
CA TYR A 197 2.67 -8.31 20.16
C TYR A 197 2.46 -6.89 20.69
N MET A 198 1.67 -6.08 20.01
CA MET A 198 1.39 -4.70 20.38
C MET A 198 0.17 -4.62 21.31
N GLU A 199 0.13 -3.60 22.15
CA GLU A 199 -1.03 -3.30 22.99
C GLU A 199 -2.17 -2.74 22.12
N ILE A 200 -3.27 -3.49 22.01
CA ILE A 200 -4.41 -3.18 21.13
C ILE A 200 -5.01 -1.82 21.52
N GLY A 201 -5.21 -0.94 20.53
CA GLY A 201 -5.82 0.38 20.69
C GLY A 201 -4.94 1.42 21.35
N ALA A 202 -3.72 1.09 21.77
CA ALA A 202 -2.81 2.02 22.42
C ALA A 202 -2.43 3.19 21.50
N GLU A 203 -2.39 4.41 22.06
CA GLU A 203 -1.84 5.59 21.43
C GLU A 203 -0.39 5.79 21.88
N PHE A 204 0.47 6.22 20.99
CA PHE A 204 1.90 6.39 21.26
C PHE A 204 2.53 7.42 20.33
N ASP A 205 3.75 7.84 20.67
CA ASP A 205 4.59 8.66 19.80
C ASP A 205 5.55 7.77 19.01
N TRP A 206 5.60 8.00 17.68
CA TRP A 206 6.55 7.31 16.79
C TRP A 206 7.99 7.49 17.29
N PRO A 207 8.85 6.46 17.24
CA PRO A 207 8.62 5.13 16.67
C PRO A 207 8.37 4.01 17.70
N PHE A 208 8.15 4.30 18.99
CA PHE A 208 8.16 3.33 20.06
C PHE A 208 6.74 2.86 20.42
N VAL A 209 6.31 1.75 19.81
CA VAL A 209 4.98 1.17 20.06
C VAL A 209 4.94 0.41 21.40
N PRO A 210 3.89 0.59 22.24
CA PRO A 210 3.68 -0.21 23.43
C PRO A 210 3.50 -1.70 23.11
N ARG A 211 4.17 -2.55 23.86
CA ARG A 211 4.08 -4.00 23.76
C ARG A 211 3.05 -4.55 24.76
N ALA A 212 2.22 -5.48 24.32
CA ALA A 212 1.37 -6.24 25.23
C ALA A 212 2.24 -6.95 26.29
N GLY A 213 1.92 -6.70 27.59
CA GLY A 213 2.70 -7.20 28.71
C GLY A 213 3.85 -6.30 29.14
N GLY A 214 4.01 -5.11 28.54
CA GLY A 214 4.94 -4.07 28.99
C GLY A 214 6.17 -3.88 28.11
N GLY A 215 6.79 -2.70 28.22
CA GLY A 215 7.89 -2.25 27.37
C GLY A 215 7.43 -1.69 26.03
N THR A 216 8.39 -1.41 25.14
CA THR A 216 8.15 -0.85 23.81
C THR A 216 8.96 -1.60 22.75
N VAL A 217 8.52 -1.47 21.48
CA VAL A 217 9.24 -1.96 20.30
C VAL A 217 9.52 -0.78 19.37
N ASP A 218 10.73 -0.70 18.84
CA ASP A 218 11.13 0.28 17.85
C ASP A 218 10.67 -0.16 16.45
N MET A 219 9.67 0.51 15.91
CA MET A 219 9.06 0.22 14.61
C MET A 219 9.94 0.58 13.40
N ARG A 220 11.09 1.22 13.62
CA ARG A 220 12.07 1.48 12.56
C ARG A 220 12.76 0.22 12.07
N ARG A 221 12.47 -0.93 12.68
CA ARG A 221 12.82 -2.27 12.19
C ARG A 221 11.61 -3.18 12.24
N PHE A 222 11.54 -4.15 11.36
CA PHE A 222 10.56 -5.22 11.48
C PHE A 222 10.90 -6.04 12.73
N VAL A 223 9.92 -6.29 13.59
CA VAL A 223 10.16 -7.02 14.85
C VAL A 223 10.77 -8.40 14.60
N ASP A 224 11.77 -8.77 15.40
CA ASP A 224 12.40 -10.09 15.33
C ASP A 224 11.65 -11.07 16.24
N LEU A 225 10.55 -11.60 15.71
CA LEU A 225 9.74 -12.63 16.33
C LEU A 225 9.49 -13.75 15.31
N PRO A 226 9.38 -15.02 15.77
CA PRO A 226 9.12 -16.14 14.87
C PRO A 226 7.75 -16.07 14.20
N VAL A 227 6.78 -15.48 14.87
CA VAL A 227 5.40 -15.25 14.38
C VAL A 227 4.90 -13.94 14.95
N SER A 228 4.40 -13.06 14.09
CA SER A 228 3.80 -11.79 14.51
C SER A 228 2.88 -11.24 13.43
N GLY A 229 1.94 -10.40 13.84
CA GLY A 229 1.09 -9.60 12.96
C GLY A 229 0.60 -8.38 13.70
N ALA A 230 0.44 -7.27 13.00
CA ALA A 230 -0.02 -6.01 13.57
C ALA A 230 -0.53 -5.07 12.51
N PHE A 231 -1.32 -4.09 12.93
CA PHE A 231 -1.58 -2.88 12.16
C PHE A 231 -1.50 -1.66 13.08
N THR A 232 -0.82 -0.64 12.61
CA THR A 232 -0.70 0.65 13.29
C THR A 232 -0.91 1.78 12.29
N THR A 233 -1.42 2.91 12.77
CA THR A 233 -1.51 4.15 11.99
C THR A 233 -0.67 5.24 12.59
N HIS A 234 -0.12 6.10 11.74
CA HIS A 234 0.81 7.15 12.10
C HIS A 234 0.43 8.45 11.38
N LEU A 235 0.25 9.52 12.16
CA LEU A 235 0.08 10.85 11.62
C LEU A 235 1.43 11.37 11.14
N MET A 236 1.52 11.71 9.86
CA MET A 236 2.71 12.37 9.30
C MET A 236 2.87 13.76 9.90
N ASP A 237 4.11 14.14 10.19
CA ASP A 237 4.47 15.37 10.89
C ASP A 237 3.76 16.61 10.30
N PRO A 238 2.85 17.25 11.04
CA PRO A 238 2.07 18.39 10.53
C PRO A 238 2.91 19.63 10.21
N SER A 239 4.13 19.72 10.73
CA SER A 239 5.04 20.85 10.48
C SER A 239 5.74 20.75 9.12
N ARG A 240 5.66 19.58 8.42
CA ARG A 240 6.30 19.34 7.14
C ARG A 240 5.31 19.49 5.98
N GLU A 241 5.77 20.01 4.85
CA GLU A 241 5.00 20.04 3.60
C GLU A 241 4.96 18.67 2.92
N GLN A 242 6.08 17.94 3.01
CA GLN A 242 6.22 16.61 2.45
C GLN A 242 6.31 15.55 3.54
N ALA A 243 5.73 14.41 3.24
CA ALA A 243 5.90 13.18 3.99
C ALA A 243 6.59 12.13 3.09
N TYR A 244 7.20 11.14 3.72
CA TYR A 244 7.87 10.04 3.04
C TYR A 244 7.83 8.78 3.89
N PHE A 245 8.10 7.66 3.27
CA PHE A 245 8.67 6.51 3.94
C PHE A 245 9.92 6.03 3.18
N LEU A 246 10.88 5.49 3.91
CA LEU A 246 12.06 4.83 3.39
C LEU A 246 12.10 3.41 3.97
N ALA A 247 12.53 2.46 3.15
CA ALA A 247 12.86 1.10 3.58
C ALA A 247 14.18 0.67 2.94
N TRP A 248 15.07 0.09 3.75
CA TRP A 248 16.41 -0.29 3.32
C TRP A 248 16.78 -1.68 3.82
N SER A 249 17.31 -2.49 2.92
CA SER A 249 17.83 -3.82 3.24
C SER A 249 19.35 -3.80 3.30
N PRO A 250 19.95 -4.05 4.49
CA PRO A 250 21.42 -4.11 4.63
C PRO A 250 22.07 -5.18 3.75
N LYS A 251 21.36 -6.29 3.47
CA LYS A 251 21.89 -7.40 2.68
C LYS A 251 22.04 -7.06 1.20
N SER A 252 20.99 -6.49 0.61
CA SER A 252 21.01 -6.13 -0.81
C SER A 252 21.51 -4.72 -1.05
N LYS A 253 21.61 -3.89 -0.01
CA LYS A 253 21.86 -2.44 -0.05
C LYS A 253 20.79 -1.66 -0.84
N VAL A 254 19.69 -2.30 -1.19
CA VAL A 254 18.58 -1.64 -1.90
C VAL A 254 17.82 -0.75 -0.92
N LEU A 255 17.59 0.47 -1.36
CA LEU A 255 16.73 1.47 -0.72
C LEU A 255 15.52 1.73 -1.62
N ILE A 256 14.33 1.58 -1.08
CA ILE A 256 13.08 2.03 -1.71
C ILE A 256 12.47 3.16 -0.88
N GLY A 257 11.91 4.15 -1.55
CA GLY A 257 11.19 5.22 -0.87
C GLY A 257 10.09 5.81 -1.72
N TYR A 258 9.14 6.43 -1.03
CA TYR A 258 8.06 7.24 -1.59
C TYR A 258 8.07 8.60 -0.90
N VAL A 259 7.86 9.67 -1.67
CA VAL A 259 7.71 11.05 -1.15
C VAL A 259 6.45 11.65 -1.74
N TRP A 260 5.62 12.26 -0.89
CA TRP A 260 4.35 12.84 -1.28
C TRP A 260 4.07 14.15 -0.53
N LYS A 261 3.12 14.93 -1.03
CA LYS A 261 2.61 16.10 -0.30
C LYS A 261 1.78 15.62 0.90
N ARG A 262 2.22 15.95 2.12
CA ARG A 262 1.56 15.50 3.35
C ARG A 262 0.06 15.82 3.39
N ALA A 263 -0.34 16.98 2.88
CA ALA A 263 -1.75 17.37 2.85
C ALA A 263 -2.63 16.48 1.96
N ASP A 264 -2.03 15.77 0.98
CA ASP A 264 -2.77 14.83 0.13
C ASP A 264 -3.01 13.49 0.84
N PHE A 265 -2.00 13.01 1.59
CA PHE A 265 -2.06 11.77 2.35
C PHE A 265 -1.43 11.97 3.73
N PRO A 266 -2.23 12.37 4.75
CA PRO A 266 -1.70 12.70 6.07
C PRO A 266 -1.38 11.48 6.94
N TRP A 267 -1.74 10.27 6.51
CA TRP A 267 -1.60 9.05 7.29
C TRP A 267 -0.63 8.06 6.64
N LEU A 268 0.09 7.32 7.48
CA LEU A 268 0.85 6.14 7.11
C LEU A 268 0.34 4.96 7.96
N GLY A 269 -0.28 3.98 7.33
CA GLY A 269 -0.53 2.68 7.93
C GLY A 269 0.72 1.79 7.84
N ILE A 270 1.01 1.05 8.89
CA ILE A 270 2.02 -0.01 8.87
C ILE A 270 1.33 -1.32 9.23
N TRP A 271 1.26 -2.21 8.24
CA TRP A 271 0.79 -3.57 8.38
C TRP A 271 1.97 -4.53 8.46
N GLU A 272 1.88 -5.51 9.34
CA GLU A 272 2.87 -6.57 9.47
C GLU A 272 2.20 -7.94 9.38
N GLU A 273 2.74 -8.79 8.54
CA GLU A 273 2.42 -10.20 8.43
C GLU A 273 3.73 -11.00 8.47
N ASN A 274 3.90 -11.79 9.52
CA ASN A 274 5.04 -12.65 9.73
C ASN A 274 4.53 -14.01 10.19
N HIS A 275 4.22 -14.89 9.24
CA HIS A 275 3.73 -16.25 9.46
C HIS A 275 2.48 -16.36 10.34
N CYS A 276 1.73 -15.26 10.61
CA CYS A 276 0.64 -15.27 11.56
C CYS A 276 -0.67 -15.81 10.97
N ARG A 277 -0.94 -15.59 9.69
CA ARG A 277 -2.14 -16.09 9.00
C ARG A 277 -1.91 -17.48 8.46
N THR A 278 -2.63 -18.48 9.03
CA THR A 278 -2.44 -19.90 8.68
C THR A 278 -3.52 -20.46 7.74
N ALA A 279 -4.63 -19.76 7.55
CA ALA A 279 -5.67 -20.15 6.59
C ALA A 279 -5.19 -19.90 5.13
N PRO A 280 -5.75 -20.63 4.13
CA PRO A 280 -5.48 -20.33 2.71
C PRO A 280 -5.83 -18.89 2.32
N PRO A 281 -5.03 -18.28 1.43
CA PRO A 281 -3.84 -18.77 0.75
C PRO A 281 -2.55 -18.58 1.56
N TRP A 282 -2.61 -17.93 2.72
CA TRP A 282 -1.46 -17.53 3.54
C TRP A 282 -0.61 -18.70 4.02
N ASN A 283 -1.25 -19.75 4.55
CA ASN A 283 -0.63 -21.01 5.01
C ASN A 283 0.61 -20.80 5.92
N GLY A 284 0.70 -19.66 6.62
CA GLY A 284 1.85 -19.30 7.45
C GLY A 284 3.15 -19.03 6.67
N GLN A 285 3.08 -18.69 5.38
CA GLN A 285 4.28 -18.57 4.52
C GLN A 285 4.72 -17.14 4.27
N ALA A 286 3.89 -16.13 4.54
CA ALA A 286 4.19 -14.76 4.20
C ALA A 286 5.05 -14.08 5.27
N VAL A 287 6.06 -13.33 4.82
CA VAL A 287 6.78 -12.31 5.59
C VAL A 287 6.73 -11.02 4.78
N THR A 288 5.96 -10.04 5.29
CA THR A 288 5.74 -8.81 4.54
C THR A 288 5.38 -7.65 5.45
N ARG A 289 5.68 -6.44 5.02
CA ARG A 289 5.32 -5.20 5.68
C ARG A 289 4.68 -4.24 4.68
N GLY A 290 3.42 -3.84 4.96
CA GLY A 290 2.74 -2.76 4.26
C GLY A 290 3.20 -1.41 4.80
N MET A 291 3.50 -0.49 3.87
CA MET A 291 3.77 0.92 4.13
C MET A 291 2.71 1.72 3.38
N GLU A 292 1.59 1.98 4.06
CA GLU A 292 0.30 2.28 3.44
C GLU A 292 -0.08 3.74 3.66
N PHE A 293 0.35 4.64 2.78
CA PHE A 293 0.04 6.07 2.93
C PHE A 293 -1.29 6.44 2.26
N GLY A 294 -2.09 7.24 2.97
CA GLY A 294 -3.45 7.52 2.50
C GLY A 294 -4.18 8.63 3.25
N VAL A 295 -5.46 8.77 2.90
CA VAL A 295 -6.38 9.71 3.54
C VAL A 295 -7.09 9.11 4.77
N SER A 296 -7.08 7.79 4.91
CA SER A 296 -7.75 7.08 6.00
C SER A 296 -6.74 6.48 6.98
N PRO A 297 -6.90 6.71 8.29
CA PRO A 297 -5.98 6.19 9.29
C PRO A 297 -6.11 4.68 9.53
N MET A 298 -7.31 4.11 9.36
CA MET A 298 -7.60 2.73 9.77
C MET A 298 -8.22 1.91 8.63
N PRO A 299 -7.89 0.60 8.53
CA PRO A 299 -8.49 -0.31 7.56
C PRO A 299 -9.86 -0.80 8.07
N GLU A 300 -10.84 0.08 8.06
CA GLU A 300 -12.18 -0.16 8.58
C GLU A 300 -13.25 -0.05 7.49
N THR A 301 -14.49 -0.44 7.81
CA THR A 301 -15.62 -0.28 6.88
C THR A 301 -15.90 1.20 6.61
N ARG A 302 -16.56 1.51 5.50
CA ARG A 302 -16.95 2.88 5.18
C ARG A 302 -17.75 3.55 6.30
N ARG A 303 -18.68 2.80 6.91
CA ARG A 303 -19.50 3.31 8.00
C ARG A 303 -18.63 3.70 9.20
N ALA A 304 -17.72 2.81 9.63
CA ALA A 304 -16.81 3.08 10.75
C ALA A 304 -15.89 4.26 10.44
N MET A 305 -15.37 4.37 9.21
CA MET A 305 -14.57 5.50 8.74
C MET A 305 -15.33 6.84 8.88
N ILE A 306 -16.61 6.87 8.48
CA ILE A 306 -17.44 8.08 8.58
C ILE A 306 -17.77 8.39 10.04
N GLU A 307 -18.13 7.38 10.83
CA GLU A 307 -18.42 7.51 12.27
C GLU A 307 -17.19 7.98 13.06
N ARG A 308 -15.99 7.51 12.71
CA ARG A 308 -14.73 8.00 13.28
C ARG A 308 -14.52 9.49 12.98
N GLY A 309 -14.82 9.93 11.76
CA GLY A 309 -14.73 11.32 11.31
C GLY A 309 -13.30 11.88 11.31
N SER A 310 -12.57 11.75 12.41
CA SER A 310 -11.18 12.21 12.56
C SER A 310 -10.40 11.38 13.59
N LEU A 311 -9.07 11.41 13.48
CA LEU A 311 -8.15 10.89 14.48
C LEU A 311 -7.06 11.95 14.71
N PHE A 312 -6.71 12.24 15.97
CA PHE A 312 -5.75 13.31 16.34
C PHE A 312 -6.07 14.68 15.73
N GLY A 313 -7.38 14.97 15.50
CA GLY A 313 -7.82 16.22 14.88
C GLY A 313 -7.66 16.30 13.36
N VAL A 314 -7.25 15.22 12.70
CA VAL A 314 -7.10 15.13 11.24
C VAL A 314 -8.20 14.23 10.67
N PRO A 315 -8.87 14.64 9.55
CA PRO A 315 -9.93 13.84 8.93
C PRO A 315 -9.52 12.41 8.62
N ALA A 316 -10.47 11.47 8.78
CA ALA A 316 -10.28 10.04 8.49
C ALA A 316 -10.64 9.64 7.05
N PHE A 317 -11.04 10.60 6.23
CA PHE A 317 -11.42 10.41 4.83
C PHE A 317 -11.34 11.73 4.06
N ARG A 318 -11.42 11.65 2.73
CA ARG A 318 -11.44 12.81 1.84
C ARG A 318 -12.80 12.96 1.18
N TRP A 319 -13.34 14.18 1.18
CA TRP A 319 -14.51 14.52 0.36
C TRP A 319 -14.11 14.78 -1.08
N ILE A 320 -14.83 14.19 -2.03
CA ILE A 320 -14.80 14.59 -3.45
C ILE A 320 -16.17 15.16 -3.81
N PRO A 321 -16.26 16.45 -4.19
CA PRO A 321 -17.51 17.06 -4.58
C PRO A 321 -18.16 16.36 -5.78
N ALA A 322 -19.48 16.53 -5.92
CA ALA A 322 -20.25 15.99 -7.04
C ALA A 322 -19.63 16.38 -8.39
N ARG A 323 -19.49 15.40 -9.29
CA ARG A 323 -18.97 15.60 -10.66
C ARG A 323 -17.60 16.28 -10.73
N SER A 324 -16.79 16.14 -9.67
CA SER A 324 -15.47 16.78 -9.55
C SER A 324 -14.33 15.78 -9.56
N LYS A 325 -13.14 16.31 -9.84
CA LYS A 325 -11.88 15.55 -9.86
C LYS A 325 -10.96 16.02 -8.76
N VAL A 326 -10.24 15.08 -8.18
CA VAL A 326 -9.12 15.34 -7.28
C VAL A 326 -7.88 14.70 -7.88
N ARG A 327 -6.79 15.46 -7.90
CA ARG A 327 -5.48 15.01 -8.40
C ARG A 327 -4.46 15.06 -7.29
N VAL A 328 -3.61 14.04 -7.23
CA VAL A 328 -2.44 13.96 -6.35
C VAL A 328 -1.21 13.58 -7.14
N VAL A 329 -0.05 13.99 -6.64
CA VAL A 329 1.24 13.68 -7.27
C VAL A 329 2.22 13.29 -6.17
N TYR A 330 2.96 12.22 -6.42
CA TYR A 330 4.00 11.71 -5.55
C TYR A 330 5.12 11.05 -6.36
N CYS A 331 6.22 10.73 -5.73
CA CYS A 331 7.28 9.97 -6.38
C CYS A 331 7.54 8.65 -5.67
N ALA A 332 8.10 7.71 -6.44
CA ALA A 332 8.67 6.47 -5.96
C ALA A 332 10.09 6.34 -6.52
N PHE A 333 11.01 5.78 -5.74
CA PHE A 333 12.36 5.52 -6.19
C PHE A 333 12.91 4.23 -5.62
N VAL A 334 13.82 3.60 -6.37
CA VAL A 334 14.61 2.47 -5.91
C VAL A 334 16.06 2.70 -6.32
N THR A 335 16.95 2.67 -5.35
CA THR A 335 18.39 2.91 -5.54
C THR A 335 19.22 2.03 -4.61
N VAL A 336 20.54 2.17 -4.66
CA VAL A 336 21.48 1.50 -3.75
C VAL A 336 22.04 2.52 -2.76
N ALA A 337 22.07 2.18 -1.49
CA ALA A 337 22.65 3.00 -0.43
C ALA A 337 23.44 2.13 0.56
N ASP A 338 24.50 2.69 1.15
CA ASP A 338 25.30 1.99 2.19
C ASP A 338 24.64 1.97 3.57
N SER A 339 23.71 2.91 3.81
CA SER A 339 22.87 2.98 5.00
C SER A 339 21.53 3.63 4.65
N ILE A 340 20.55 3.49 5.56
CA ILE A 340 19.27 4.18 5.39
C ILE A 340 19.45 5.68 5.67
N PRO A 341 19.00 6.58 4.76
CA PRO A 341 18.97 8.01 5.03
C PRO A 341 17.96 8.36 6.14
N ASP A 342 18.20 9.46 6.85
CA ASP A 342 17.26 9.93 7.86
C ASP A 342 16.07 10.68 7.28
N SER A 343 16.22 11.24 6.07
CA SER A 343 15.14 11.96 5.39
C SER A 343 15.19 11.87 3.87
N ALA A 344 14.03 12.16 3.25
CA ALA A 344 13.88 12.32 1.81
C ALA A 344 13.05 13.55 1.49
N ALA A 345 13.42 14.26 0.42
CA ALA A 345 12.65 15.34 -0.16
C ALA A 345 12.71 15.31 -1.69
N TRP A 346 11.63 15.69 -2.34
CA TRP A 346 11.49 15.70 -3.78
C TRP A 346 11.07 17.09 -4.28
N ASP A 347 11.72 17.61 -5.30
CA ASP A 347 11.45 18.94 -5.87
C ASP A 347 10.27 19.01 -6.86
N GLY A 348 9.60 17.86 -7.10
CA GLY A 348 8.53 17.73 -8.11
C GLY A 348 9.03 17.37 -9.52
N GLY A 349 10.34 17.41 -9.76
CA GLY A 349 11.04 17.07 -10.98
C GLY A 349 12.05 15.94 -10.78
N ALA A 350 13.23 16.06 -11.39
CA ALA A 350 14.30 15.06 -11.32
C ALA A 350 15.13 15.12 -10.01
N GLY A 351 14.94 16.14 -9.17
CA GLY A 351 15.70 16.35 -7.93
C GLY A 351 15.12 15.57 -6.74
N LEU A 352 15.83 14.53 -6.32
CA LEU A 352 15.59 13.79 -5.09
C LEU A 352 16.76 14.01 -4.13
N THR A 353 16.48 14.49 -2.93
CA THR A 353 17.48 14.70 -1.86
C THR A 353 17.28 13.63 -0.79
N LEU A 354 18.35 12.93 -0.45
CA LEU A 354 18.43 11.95 0.64
C LEU A 354 19.50 12.42 1.63
N THR A 355 19.17 12.56 2.90
CA THR A 355 20.09 13.08 3.95
C THR A 355 20.12 12.20 5.17
#